data_45c603fcde83ba2018bb784375546c29
#
_entry.id   45c603fcde83ba2018bb784375546c29
#
_cell.length_a   1.000
_cell.length_b   1.000
_cell.length_c   1.000
_cell.angle_alpha   90.00
_cell.angle_beta   90.00
_cell.angle_gamma   90.00
#
_symmetry.space_group_name_H-M   'P 1'
#
loop_
_entity.id
_entity.type
_entity.pdbx_description
1 polymer ?
#
loop_
_entity_poly.entity_id
_entity_poly.type
_entity_poly.pdbx_seq_one_letter_code
_entity_poly.pdbx_strand_id
1 'polypeptide(L)'
;MGQDQSSVFDLAAVAAASNGGNNDPLLPPARFIGDPQKPSRMPYNKYAAYDKQIPFDYPERTWPGKRLMSPPRWCSVDLRDGNQALVNPMDSERKLRFWNLLVSMGFKEIEVGFPSASETDFDFIRMLIERELIPDDVTIVVLTQCREHLIRRTYEALKGAKRAIVHFYNSVSVLQREVVFRKNKEEIKKLATDAAELCKDLENEDEGIDLYYEYSPES
;
A
#
# COMPACT_ATOMS: atom_id res chain seq x y z
N MET A 1 27.70 7.40 -38.86
CA MET A 1 27.96 6.43 -37.79
C MET A 1 27.32 6.97 -36.52
N GLY A 2 26.07 6.66 -36.32
CA GLY A 2 25.30 7.04 -35.14
C GLY A 2 25.39 5.90 -34.14
N GLN A 3 25.96 6.18 -33.00
CA GLN A 3 25.86 5.25 -31.86
C GLN A 3 24.52 5.49 -31.18
N ASP A 4 23.65 4.52 -31.35
CA ASP A 4 22.43 4.33 -30.58
C ASP A 4 22.82 3.98 -29.15
N GLN A 5 22.76 4.97 -28.24
CA GLN A 5 22.85 4.74 -26.79
C GLN A 5 21.44 4.64 -26.23
N SER A 6 20.70 3.64 -26.62
CA SER A 6 19.61 3.13 -25.81
C SER A 6 20.23 2.41 -24.61
N SER A 7 20.57 3.14 -23.56
CA SER A 7 20.86 2.52 -22.28
C SER A 7 19.55 1.88 -21.77
N VAL A 8 19.37 0.65 -22.17
CA VAL A 8 18.40 -0.26 -21.59
C VAL A 8 18.76 -0.34 -20.11
N PHE A 9 17.93 0.25 -19.27
CA PHE A 9 18.00 0.02 -17.83
C PHE A 9 17.84 -1.49 -17.64
N ASP A 10 18.93 -2.15 -17.28
CA ASP A 10 18.92 -3.57 -16.98
C ASP A 10 18.12 -3.78 -15.68
N LEU A 11 16.85 -4.13 -15.82
CA LEU A 11 15.94 -4.44 -14.72
C LEU A 11 16.47 -5.57 -13.84
N ALA A 12 17.29 -6.45 -14.39
CA ALA A 12 17.96 -7.51 -13.62
C ALA A 12 19.05 -6.94 -12.70
N ALA A 13 19.77 -5.90 -13.15
CA ALA A 13 20.77 -5.20 -12.33
C ALA A 13 20.11 -4.38 -11.21
N VAL A 14 18.92 -3.81 -11.46
CA VAL A 14 18.13 -3.10 -10.43
C VAL A 14 17.57 -4.08 -9.40
N ALA A 15 17.09 -5.24 -9.82
CA ALA A 15 16.65 -6.30 -8.90
C ALA A 15 17.83 -6.86 -8.07
N ALA A 16 19.02 -6.99 -8.67
CA ALA A 16 20.23 -7.41 -7.95
C ALA A 16 20.74 -6.34 -6.97
N ALA A 17 20.60 -5.05 -7.32
CA ALA A 17 20.98 -3.95 -6.41
C ALA A 17 20.01 -3.79 -5.22
N SER A 18 18.74 -4.15 -5.38
CA SER A 18 17.77 -4.17 -4.26
C SER A 18 18.01 -5.34 -3.29
N ASN A 19 18.73 -6.38 -3.72
CA ASN A 19 19.16 -7.49 -2.87
C ASN A 19 20.46 -7.20 -2.07
N GLY A 20 21.01 -6.00 -2.20
CA GLY A 20 22.18 -5.51 -1.45
C GLY A 20 21.87 -5.21 0.01
N GLY A 21 21.67 -6.23 0.78
CA GLY A 21 22.09 -6.30 2.18
C GLY A 21 21.33 -5.49 3.22
N ASN A 22 20.06 -5.80 3.50
CA ASN A 22 19.62 -5.89 4.88
C ASN A 22 19.44 -7.38 5.21
N ASN A 23 20.50 -8.00 5.64
CA ASN A 23 20.47 -9.33 6.28
C ASN A 23 19.97 -9.18 7.73
N ASP A 24 18.85 -8.49 7.94
CA ASP A 24 18.13 -8.59 9.18
C ASP A 24 17.28 -9.88 9.09
N PRO A 25 17.61 -10.93 9.84
CA PRO A 25 16.90 -12.21 9.78
C PRO A 25 15.45 -12.12 10.27
N LEU A 26 15.01 -10.94 10.74
CA LEU A 26 13.67 -10.71 11.29
C LEU A 26 12.73 -10.06 10.29
N LEU A 27 13.21 -9.59 9.13
CA LEU A 27 12.33 -9.00 8.12
C LEU A 27 12.28 -9.92 6.89
N PRO A 28 11.10 -10.40 6.51
CA PRO A 28 10.95 -11.10 5.24
C PRO A 28 11.36 -10.19 4.07
N PRO A 29 11.94 -10.75 3.01
CA PRO A 29 12.31 -9.95 1.85
C PRO A 29 11.08 -9.18 1.34
N ALA A 30 11.27 -7.90 1.06
CA ALA A 30 10.22 -7.08 0.50
C ALA A 30 9.68 -7.72 -0.79
N ARG A 31 8.44 -8.20 -0.76
CA ARG A 31 7.79 -8.76 -1.96
C ARG A 31 7.35 -7.61 -2.85
N PHE A 32 7.69 -7.69 -4.12
CA PHE A 32 7.11 -6.82 -5.14
C PHE A 32 5.67 -7.23 -5.37
N ILE A 33 4.74 -6.31 -5.11
CA ILE A 33 3.32 -6.50 -5.38
C ILE A 33 3.03 -5.95 -6.78
N GLY A 34 2.68 -6.83 -7.72
CA GLY A 34 2.30 -6.46 -9.10
C GLY A 34 3.47 -6.14 -10.04
N ASP A 35 3.14 -5.81 -11.27
CA ASP A 35 4.10 -5.47 -12.31
C ASP A 35 4.82 -4.14 -12.04
N PRO A 36 6.07 -3.99 -12.46
CA PRO A 36 6.78 -2.74 -12.36
C PRO A 36 6.03 -1.64 -13.13
N GLN A 37 6.02 -0.44 -12.57
CA GLN A 37 5.40 0.72 -13.22
C GLN A 37 6.04 0.97 -14.61
N LYS A 38 5.22 1.41 -15.55
CA LYS A 38 5.73 1.81 -16.88
C LYS A 38 6.74 2.95 -16.72
N PRO A 39 7.79 3.02 -17.57
CA PRO A 39 8.75 4.11 -17.53
C PRO A 39 8.06 5.48 -17.60
N SER A 40 8.50 6.39 -16.74
CA SER A 40 7.98 7.75 -16.71
C SER A 40 8.38 8.50 -17.97
N ARG A 41 7.46 9.32 -18.52
CA ARG A 41 7.77 10.31 -19.56
C ARG A 41 8.36 11.59 -18.99
N MET A 42 8.46 11.72 -17.67
CA MET A 42 9.06 12.86 -17.00
C MET A 42 10.55 12.91 -17.35
N PRO A 43 11.11 14.10 -17.63
CA PRO A 43 12.53 14.25 -17.97
C PRO A 43 13.41 14.19 -16.71
N TYR A 44 13.33 13.07 -15.97
CA TYR A 44 14.03 12.86 -14.70
C TYR A 44 15.56 12.94 -14.83
N ASN A 45 16.10 12.69 -16.03
CA ASN A 45 17.51 12.83 -16.34
C ASN A 45 18.04 14.27 -16.25
N LYS A 46 17.14 15.26 -16.27
CA LYS A 46 17.49 16.66 -16.02
C LYS A 46 17.77 16.97 -14.55
N TYR A 47 17.29 16.12 -13.66
CA TYR A 47 17.52 16.24 -12.22
C TYR A 47 18.82 15.48 -11.86
N ALA A 48 19.97 16.08 -12.24
CA ALA A 48 21.26 15.53 -11.87
C ALA A 48 21.43 15.54 -10.34
N ALA A 49 22.04 14.50 -9.84
CA ALA A 49 22.26 14.37 -8.42
C ALA A 49 23.25 15.42 -7.91
N TYR A 50 22.88 16.08 -6.84
CA TYR A 50 23.64 17.17 -6.18
C TYR A 50 25.02 16.73 -5.70
N ASP A 51 25.20 15.47 -5.34
CA ASP A 51 26.44 14.92 -4.84
C ASP A 51 27.63 15.00 -5.81
N LYS A 52 27.37 15.12 -7.11
CA LYS A 52 28.42 15.42 -8.10
C LYS A 52 28.89 16.87 -8.07
N GLN A 53 28.14 17.74 -7.45
CA GLN A 53 28.42 19.18 -7.37
C GLN A 53 29.03 19.60 -6.05
N ILE A 54 28.92 18.76 -5.03
CA ILE A 54 29.48 19.04 -3.70
C ILE A 54 30.79 18.27 -3.58
N PRO A 55 31.93 18.94 -3.53
CA PRO A 55 33.26 18.30 -3.45
C PRO A 55 33.53 17.80 -2.01
N PHE A 56 32.54 17.24 -1.36
CA PHE A 56 32.64 16.73 0.00
C PHE A 56 32.37 15.24 -0.03
N ASP A 57 33.40 14.47 0.21
CA ASP A 57 33.27 13.03 0.39
C ASP A 57 33.50 12.67 1.85
N TYR A 58 32.51 11.97 2.42
CA TYR A 58 32.62 11.36 3.74
C TYR A 58 32.54 9.86 3.59
N PRO A 59 33.69 9.17 3.58
CA PRO A 59 33.77 7.74 3.24
C PRO A 59 32.93 6.83 4.17
N GLU A 60 32.74 7.25 5.42
CA GLU A 60 31.99 6.47 6.41
C GLU A 60 30.46 6.67 6.31
N ARG A 61 29.97 7.58 5.48
CA ARG A 61 28.53 7.75 5.27
C ARG A 61 27.91 6.52 4.64
N THR A 62 26.77 6.10 5.14
CA THR A 62 26.07 4.89 4.67
C THR A 62 24.89 5.25 3.76
N TRP A 63 23.80 5.75 4.35
CA TRP A 63 22.56 6.01 3.61
C TRP A 63 22.58 7.27 2.73
N PRO A 64 23.32 8.39 3.04
CA PRO A 64 23.28 9.57 2.19
C PRO A 64 23.91 9.36 0.79
N GLY A 65 24.72 8.31 0.65
CA GLY A 65 25.26 7.91 -0.65
C GLY A 65 24.32 7.05 -1.48
N LYS A 66 23.24 6.55 -0.89
CA LYS A 66 22.24 5.73 -1.59
C LYS A 66 21.25 6.63 -2.33
N ARG A 67 20.79 6.15 -3.47
CA ARG A 67 19.81 6.86 -4.30
C ARG A 67 18.61 5.96 -4.59
N LEU A 68 17.46 6.58 -4.67
CA LEU A 68 16.29 5.94 -5.23
C LEU A 68 16.46 5.87 -6.75
N MET A 69 16.61 4.66 -7.30
CA MET A 69 16.80 4.41 -8.72
C MET A 69 15.49 4.12 -9.46
N SER A 70 14.42 3.89 -8.71
CA SER A 70 13.07 3.69 -9.21
C SER A 70 12.08 4.53 -8.40
N PRO A 71 10.97 4.98 -8.99
CA PRO A 71 9.94 5.69 -8.24
C PRO A 71 9.33 4.75 -7.18
N PRO A 72 8.89 5.29 -6.03
CA PRO A 72 8.10 4.52 -5.09
C PRO A 72 6.77 4.12 -5.72
N ARG A 73 6.19 3.03 -5.26
CA ARG A 73 4.83 2.68 -5.62
C ARG A 73 3.87 3.62 -4.88
N TRP A 74 3.05 4.31 -5.66
CA TRP A 74 2.05 5.22 -5.14
C TRP A 74 0.75 4.49 -4.85
N CYS A 75 0.23 4.64 -3.64
CA CYS A 75 -1.13 4.25 -3.29
C CYS A 75 -2.03 5.49 -3.36
N SER A 76 -3.11 5.42 -4.15
CA SER A 76 -4.15 6.45 -4.12
C SER A 76 -5.10 6.19 -2.97
N VAL A 77 -5.31 7.19 -2.12
CA VAL A 77 -6.28 7.15 -1.00
C VAL A 77 -7.52 7.98 -1.28
N ASP A 78 -7.70 8.46 -2.51
CA ASP A 78 -8.77 9.36 -2.89
C ASP A 78 -10.17 8.77 -2.69
N LEU A 79 -10.35 7.47 -2.98
CA LEU A 79 -11.63 6.77 -2.86
C LEU A 79 -12.00 6.39 -1.43
N ARG A 80 -11.06 6.45 -0.48
CA ARG A 80 -11.33 6.20 0.94
C ARG A 80 -11.18 7.49 1.74
N ASP A 81 -9.98 7.98 1.99
CA ASP A 81 -9.70 9.13 2.85
C ASP A 81 -10.18 10.44 2.22
N GLY A 82 -9.89 10.62 0.92
CA GLY A 82 -10.41 11.75 0.15
C GLY A 82 -11.94 11.78 0.11
N ASN A 83 -12.58 10.63 -0.13
CA ASN A 83 -14.04 10.51 -0.12
C ASN A 83 -14.64 10.77 1.27
N GLN A 84 -13.97 10.31 2.33
CA GLN A 84 -14.41 10.51 3.71
C GLN A 84 -14.43 12.00 4.10
N ALA A 85 -13.57 12.81 3.50
CA ALA A 85 -13.50 14.25 3.74
C ALA A 85 -14.58 15.07 3.03
N LEU A 86 -15.34 14.47 2.09
CA LEU A 86 -16.37 15.17 1.34
C LEU A 86 -17.63 15.39 2.18
N VAL A 87 -18.25 16.57 2.05
CA VAL A 87 -19.55 16.88 2.67
C VAL A 87 -20.63 15.90 2.18
N ASN A 88 -20.59 15.56 0.89
CA ASN A 88 -21.44 14.56 0.27
C ASN A 88 -20.53 13.46 -0.31
N PRO A 89 -20.28 12.36 0.42
CA PRO A 89 -19.49 11.26 -0.07
C PRO A 89 -20.02 10.69 -1.39
N MET A 90 -19.12 10.15 -2.19
CA MET A 90 -19.47 9.55 -3.48
C MET A 90 -20.29 8.26 -3.27
N ASP A 91 -21.35 8.13 -4.09
CA ASP A 91 -22.03 6.87 -4.31
C ASP A 91 -21.16 5.91 -5.16
N SER A 92 -21.59 4.67 -5.29
CA SER A 92 -20.84 3.63 -6.02
C SER A 92 -20.63 3.98 -7.50
N GLU A 93 -21.53 4.71 -8.15
CA GLU A 93 -21.37 5.11 -9.55
C GLU A 93 -20.26 6.16 -9.71
N ARG A 94 -20.23 7.16 -8.84
CA ARG A 94 -19.17 8.18 -8.83
C ARG A 94 -17.83 7.58 -8.47
N LYS A 95 -17.80 6.67 -7.46
CA LYS A 95 -16.61 5.91 -7.11
C LYS A 95 -16.09 5.11 -8.30
N LEU A 96 -16.96 4.46 -9.07
CA LEU A 96 -16.56 3.69 -10.25
C LEU A 96 -15.95 4.58 -11.34
N ARG A 97 -16.52 5.77 -11.59
CA ARG A 97 -15.94 6.72 -12.54
C ARG A 97 -14.54 7.17 -12.09
N PHE A 98 -14.38 7.43 -10.81
CA PHE A 98 -13.09 7.85 -10.27
C PHE A 98 -12.08 6.70 -10.22
N TRP A 99 -12.51 5.48 -9.90
CA TRP A 99 -11.70 4.27 -10.02
C TRP A 99 -11.11 4.12 -11.43
N ASN A 100 -11.93 4.22 -12.45
CA ASN A 100 -11.48 4.13 -13.83
C ASN A 100 -10.46 5.22 -14.19
N LEU A 101 -10.63 6.43 -13.66
CA LEU A 101 -9.65 7.50 -13.82
C LEU A 101 -8.31 7.13 -13.16
N LEU A 102 -8.31 6.68 -11.90
CA LEU A 102 -7.09 6.29 -11.17
C LEU A 102 -6.34 5.15 -11.87
N VAL A 103 -7.07 4.14 -12.33
CA VAL A 103 -6.50 3.04 -13.13
C VAL A 103 -5.88 3.58 -14.43
N SER A 104 -6.58 4.50 -15.13
CA SER A 104 -6.06 5.11 -16.37
C SER A 104 -4.83 5.99 -16.13
N MET A 105 -4.69 6.59 -14.96
CA MET A 105 -3.51 7.36 -14.54
C MET A 105 -2.31 6.45 -14.24
N GLY A 106 -2.56 5.16 -14.03
CA GLY A 106 -1.50 4.17 -13.80
C GLY A 106 -1.22 3.86 -12.33
N PHE A 107 -2.10 4.22 -11.40
CA PHE A 107 -1.99 3.77 -10.01
C PHE A 107 -2.06 2.24 -9.93
N LYS A 108 -1.20 1.65 -9.13
CA LYS A 108 -1.09 0.19 -8.94
C LYS A 108 -1.58 -0.27 -7.56
N GLU A 109 -1.70 0.65 -6.64
CA GLU A 109 -2.35 0.46 -5.36
C GLU A 109 -3.41 1.54 -5.18
N ILE A 110 -4.63 1.15 -4.84
CA ILE A 110 -5.76 2.07 -4.69
C ILE A 110 -6.56 1.66 -3.46
N GLU A 111 -6.62 2.54 -2.47
CA GLU A 111 -7.42 2.34 -1.28
C GLU A 111 -8.88 2.69 -1.58
N VAL A 112 -9.73 1.67 -1.68
CA VAL A 112 -11.06 1.76 -2.28
C VAL A 112 -12.18 2.03 -1.28
N GLY A 113 -11.93 1.77 0.01
CA GLY A 113 -12.95 2.04 1.03
C GLY A 113 -12.65 1.40 2.38
N PHE A 114 -13.62 1.60 3.28
CA PHE A 114 -13.68 1.02 4.62
C PHE A 114 -14.94 0.15 4.75
N PRO A 115 -14.91 -1.09 4.26
CA PRO A 115 -16.10 -1.90 4.06
C PRO A 115 -16.84 -2.25 5.35
N SER A 116 -16.14 -2.29 6.47
CA SER A 116 -16.76 -2.58 7.78
C SER A 116 -17.40 -1.35 8.44
N ALA A 117 -17.17 -0.15 7.94
CA ALA A 117 -17.75 1.09 8.44
C ALA A 117 -18.85 1.68 7.54
N SER A 118 -18.89 1.30 6.27
CA SER A 118 -19.81 1.84 5.27
C SER A 118 -20.33 0.74 4.34
N GLU A 119 -21.65 0.60 4.26
CA GLU A 119 -22.28 -0.33 3.32
C GLU A 119 -22.00 0.06 1.86
N THR A 120 -21.98 1.36 1.56
CA THR A 120 -21.60 1.85 0.24
C THR A 120 -20.19 1.40 -0.16
N ASP A 121 -19.24 1.41 0.77
CA ASP A 121 -17.89 0.95 0.51
C ASP A 121 -17.84 -0.58 0.36
N PHE A 122 -18.61 -1.30 1.18
CA PHE A 122 -18.75 -2.75 1.05
C PHE A 122 -19.29 -3.13 -0.33
N ASP A 123 -20.40 -2.55 -0.73
CA ASP A 123 -21.04 -2.80 -2.03
C ASP A 123 -20.13 -2.42 -3.20
N PHE A 124 -19.38 -1.33 -3.07
CA PHE A 124 -18.44 -0.89 -4.10
C PHE A 124 -17.29 -1.90 -4.28
N ILE A 125 -16.73 -2.41 -3.19
CA ILE A 125 -15.66 -3.43 -3.24
C ILE A 125 -16.20 -4.72 -3.85
N ARG A 126 -17.40 -5.16 -3.42
CA ARG A 126 -18.06 -6.33 -4.02
C ARG A 126 -18.29 -6.13 -5.52
N MET A 127 -18.76 -4.96 -5.93
CA MET A 127 -18.97 -4.62 -7.33
C MET A 127 -17.67 -4.70 -8.14
N LEU A 128 -16.54 -4.20 -7.62
CA LEU A 128 -15.24 -4.28 -8.29
C LEU A 128 -14.81 -5.74 -8.51
N ILE A 129 -15.02 -6.59 -7.51
CA ILE A 129 -14.63 -8.01 -7.54
C ILE A 129 -15.57 -8.81 -8.44
N GLU A 130 -16.87 -8.74 -8.21
CA GLU A 130 -17.89 -9.54 -8.90
C GLU A 130 -18.02 -9.23 -10.39
N ARG A 131 -17.73 -7.98 -10.78
CA ARG A 131 -17.74 -7.55 -12.18
C ARG A 131 -16.35 -7.61 -12.83
N GLU A 132 -15.34 -8.18 -12.13
CA GLU A 132 -13.97 -8.32 -12.63
C GLU A 132 -13.37 -6.98 -13.12
N LEU A 133 -13.62 -5.90 -12.37
CA LEU A 133 -13.18 -4.54 -12.74
C LEU A 133 -11.78 -4.19 -12.27
N ILE A 134 -11.11 -5.11 -11.57
CA ILE A 134 -9.76 -4.93 -11.04
C ILE A 134 -8.75 -5.47 -12.04
N PRO A 135 -7.91 -4.61 -12.67
CA PRO A 135 -6.85 -5.08 -13.55
C PRO A 135 -5.86 -6.00 -12.81
N ASP A 136 -5.26 -6.96 -13.51
CA ASP A 136 -4.34 -7.94 -12.92
C ASP A 136 -3.09 -7.28 -12.29
N ASP A 137 -2.73 -6.08 -12.73
CA ASP A 137 -1.58 -5.30 -12.24
C ASP A 137 -1.97 -4.24 -11.19
N VAL A 138 -3.22 -4.23 -10.72
CA VAL A 138 -3.72 -3.33 -9.68
C VAL A 138 -4.07 -4.11 -8.43
N THR A 139 -3.67 -3.59 -7.27
CA THR A 139 -4.01 -4.14 -5.95
C THR A 139 -4.96 -3.18 -5.25
N ILE A 140 -6.10 -3.68 -4.80
CA ILE A 140 -7.00 -2.90 -3.95
C ILE A 140 -6.50 -2.91 -2.51
N VAL A 141 -6.66 -1.76 -1.83
CA VAL A 141 -6.37 -1.61 -0.41
C VAL A 141 -7.68 -1.32 0.31
N VAL A 142 -7.93 -1.98 1.42
CA VAL A 142 -9.13 -1.81 2.24
C VAL A 142 -8.77 -1.52 3.68
N LEU A 143 -9.40 -0.50 4.26
CA LEU A 143 -9.16 -0.10 5.64
C LEU A 143 -10.03 -0.91 6.62
N THR A 144 -9.48 -1.23 7.78
CA THR A 144 -10.23 -1.76 8.93
C THR A 144 -9.59 -1.36 10.25
N GLN A 145 -10.39 -1.27 11.31
CA GLN A 145 -9.84 -1.12 12.67
C GLN A 145 -9.37 -2.48 13.22
N CYS A 146 -8.43 -2.46 14.17
CA CYS A 146 -8.00 -3.62 14.95
C CYS A 146 -9.09 -4.12 15.89
N ARG A 147 -10.23 -4.57 15.32
CA ARG A 147 -11.38 -5.15 16.04
C ARG A 147 -11.87 -6.36 15.27
N GLU A 148 -11.99 -7.48 15.93
CA GLU A 148 -12.32 -8.76 15.31
C GLU A 148 -13.53 -8.69 14.36
N HIS A 149 -14.67 -8.18 14.80
CA HIS A 149 -15.89 -8.15 13.99
C HIS A 149 -15.75 -7.25 12.74
N LEU A 150 -14.93 -6.17 12.80
CA LEU A 150 -14.66 -5.31 11.66
C LEU A 150 -13.68 -5.98 10.68
N ILE A 151 -12.68 -6.67 11.20
CA ILE A 151 -11.75 -7.44 10.37
C ILE A 151 -12.51 -8.53 9.62
N ARG A 152 -13.34 -9.33 10.30
CA ARG A 152 -14.16 -10.37 9.65
C ARG A 152 -15.06 -9.79 8.56
N ARG A 153 -15.74 -8.67 8.83
CA ARG A 153 -16.56 -7.98 7.81
C ARG A 153 -15.74 -7.52 6.60
N THR A 154 -14.50 -7.09 6.84
CA THR A 154 -13.57 -6.70 5.76
C THR A 154 -13.20 -7.90 4.89
N TYR A 155 -12.94 -9.06 5.48
CA TYR A 155 -12.67 -10.30 4.74
C TYR A 155 -13.89 -10.78 3.94
N GLU A 156 -15.11 -10.63 4.47
CA GLU A 156 -16.34 -10.87 3.70
C GLU A 156 -16.39 -10.01 2.43
N ALA A 157 -16.00 -8.73 2.52
CA ALA A 157 -15.96 -7.84 1.37
C ALA A 157 -14.91 -8.25 0.33
N LEU A 158 -13.79 -8.83 0.75
CA LEU A 158 -12.69 -9.24 -0.12
C LEU A 158 -12.87 -10.61 -0.78
N LYS A 159 -13.87 -11.37 -0.37
CA LYS A 159 -14.07 -12.75 -0.86
C LYS A 159 -14.11 -12.80 -2.40
N GLY A 160 -13.21 -13.62 -2.98
CA GLY A 160 -13.07 -13.76 -4.43
C GLY A 160 -12.18 -12.72 -5.10
N ALA A 161 -11.54 -11.82 -4.34
CA ALA A 161 -10.49 -10.97 -4.89
C ALA A 161 -9.24 -11.80 -5.23
N LYS A 162 -8.55 -11.45 -6.31
CA LYS A 162 -7.27 -12.10 -6.66
C LYS A 162 -6.14 -11.66 -5.73
N ARG A 163 -6.11 -10.36 -5.41
CA ARG A 163 -5.07 -9.72 -4.60
C ARG A 163 -5.63 -8.52 -3.87
N ALA A 164 -5.26 -8.36 -2.60
CA ALA A 164 -5.64 -7.21 -1.79
C ALA A 164 -4.60 -6.89 -0.71
N ILE A 165 -4.63 -5.65 -0.22
CA ILE A 165 -3.93 -5.23 0.99
C ILE A 165 -4.99 -4.95 2.06
N VAL A 166 -4.88 -5.59 3.20
CA VAL A 166 -5.67 -5.28 4.39
C VAL A 166 -4.90 -4.26 5.21
N HIS A 167 -5.36 -3.02 5.18
CA HIS A 167 -4.79 -1.91 5.94
C HIS A 167 -5.53 -1.82 7.28
N PHE A 168 -4.90 -2.26 8.35
CA PHE A 168 -5.50 -2.20 9.68
C PHE A 168 -4.80 -1.18 10.59
N TYR A 169 -5.56 -0.56 11.47
CA TYR A 169 -5.06 0.52 12.30
C TYR A 169 -5.64 0.52 13.71
N ASN A 170 -4.90 1.12 14.61
CA ASN A 170 -5.43 1.60 15.90
C ASN A 170 -4.66 2.83 16.37
N SER A 171 -5.33 3.68 17.13
CA SER A 171 -4.71 4.88 17.69
C SER A 171 -3.78 4.54 18.86
N VAL A 172 -2.63 5.21 18.94
CA VAL A 172 -1.55 4.91 19.89
C VAL A 172 -1.15 6.09 20.79
N SER A 173 -1.68 7.30 20.53
CA SER A 173 -1.35 8.48 21.35
C SER A 173 -1.76 8.32 22.82
N VAL A 174 -1.13 9.10 23.70
CA VAL A 174 -1.42 9.10 25.13
C VAL A 174 -2.90 9.37 25.38
N LEU A 175 -3.45 10.40 24.73
CA LEU A 175 -4.86 10.77 24.86
C LEU A 175 -5.79 9.61 24.47
N GLN A 176 -5.54 8.99 23.31
CA GLN A 176 -6.36 7.89 22.83
C GLN A 176 -6.28 6.67 23.76
N ARG A 177 -5.06 6.32 24.19
CA ARG A 177 -4.88 5.18 25.10
C ARG A 177 -5.57 5.38 26.44
N GLU A 178 -5.35 6.51 27.10
CA GLU A 178 -5.76 6.74 28.48
C GLU A 178 -7.24 7.14 28.58
N VAL A 179 -7.74 7.96 27.65
CA VAL A 179 -9.11 8.49 27.72
C VAL A 179 -10.10 7.65 26.93
N VAL A 180 -9.77 7.30 25.66
CA VAL A 180 -10.72 6.60 24.79
C VAL A 180 -10.70 5.09 25.04
N PHE A 181 -9.52 4.46 24.96
CA PHE A 181 -9.40 3.01 25.14
C PHE A 181 -9.29 2.59 26.61
N ARG A 182 -8.81 3.47 27.47
CA ARG A 182 -8.50 3.17 28.88
C ARG A 182 -7.55 1.98 29.02
N LYS A 183 -6.51 1.99 28.20
CA LYS A 183 -5.52 0.91 28.06
C LYS A 183 -4.10 1.44 28.20
N ASN A 184 -3.24 0.62 28.78
CA ASN A 184 -1.80 0.90 28.83
C ASN A 184 -1.11 0.60 27.49
N LYS A 185 0.19 0.86 27.39
CA LYS A 185 0.96 0.65 26.16
C LYS A 185 0.96 -0.80 25.68
N GLU A 186 1.09 -1.75 26.62
CA GLU A 186 1.18 -3.17 26.29
C GLU A 186 -0.19 -3.70 25.80
N GLU A 187 -1.27 -3.23 26.38
CA GLU A 187 -2.62 -3.57 25.92
C GLU A 187 -2.93 -2.98 24.53
N ILE A 188 -2.40 -1.79 24.21
CA ILE A 188 -2.56 -1.20 22.87
C ILE A 188 -1.70 -1.94 21.83
N LYS A 189 -0.48 -2.34 22.17
CA LYS A 189 0.32 -3.22 21.31
C LYS A 189 -0.41 -4.53 21.07
N LYS A 190 -1.00 -5.11 22.13
CA LYS A 190 -1.74 -6.36 22.01
C LYS A 190 -2.92 -6.26 21.02
N LEU A 191 -3.62 -5.13 20.97
CA LEU A 191 -4.67 -4.93 19.96
C LEU A 191 -4.14 -5.08 18.53
N ALA A 192 -2.97 -4.55 18.25
CA ALA A 192 -2.35 -4.64 16.93
C ALA A 192 -1.86 -6.08 16.63
N THR A 193 -1.24 -6.75 17.60
CA THR A 193 -0.77 -8.12 17.41
C THR A 193 -1.92 -9.10 17.26
N ASP A 194 -2.95 -9.01 18.09
CA ASP A 194 -4.15 -9.86 17.98
C ASP A 194 -4.86 -9.65 16.62
N ALA A 195 -4.90 -8.41 16.13
CA ALA A 195 -5.45 -8.11 14.81
C ALA A 195 -4.62 -8.73 13.68
N ALA A 196 -3.29 -8.67 13.78
CA ALA A 196 -2.39 -9.27 12.80
C ALA A 196 -2.50 -10.81 12.79
N GLU A 197 -2.57 -11.44 13.96
CA GLU A 197 -2.80 -12.87 14.11
C GLU A 197 -4.13 -13.28 13.49
N LEU A 198 -5.22 -12.58 13.81
CA LEU A 198 -6.53 -12.84 13.22
C LEU A 198 -6.53 -12.69 11.69
N CYS A 199 -5.86 -11.67 11.16
CA CYS A 199 -5.74 -11.51 9.71
C CYS A 199 -5.03 -12.71 9.07
N LYS A 200 -3.98 -13.23 9.71
CA LYS A 200 -3.26 -14.43 9.23
C LYS A 200 -4.12 -15.69 9.32
N ASP A 201 -4.91 -15.84 10.37
CA ASP A 201 -5.81 -16.97 10.50
C ASP A 201 -6.87 -16.96 9.41
N LEU A 202 -7.48 -15.80 9.14
CA LEU A 202 -8.47 -15.65 8.07
C LEU A 202 -7.89 -15.82 6.66
N GLU A 203 -6.62 -15.41 6.43
CA GLU A 203 -5.92 -15.70 5.18
C GLU A 203 -5.79 -17.22 4.95
N ASN A 204 -5.49 -17.97 6.00
CA ASN A 204 -5.35 -19.43 5.91
C ASN A 204 -6.71 -20.13 5.69
N GLU A 205 -7.81 -19.51 6.06
CA GLU A 205 -9.17 -20.03 5.82
C GLU A 205 -9.65 -19.82 4.38
N ASP A 206 -9.12 -18.81 3.69
CA ASP A 206 -9.52 -18.44 2.30
C ASP A 206 -8.35 -18.69 1.32
N GLU A 207 -8.20 -19.96 0.91
CA GLU A 207 -7.18 -20.40 -0.05
C GLU A 207 -7.45 -19.82 -1.44
N GLY A 208 -7.00 -18.61 -1.74
CA GLY A 208 -7.14 -18.09 -3.11
C GLY A 208 -6.86 -16.62 -3.29
N ILE A 209 -6.74 -15.88 -2.21
CA ILE A 209 -6.43 -14.44 -2.25
C ILE A 209 -4.95 -14.24 -1.94
N ASP A 210 -4.22 -13.50 -2.79
CA ASP A 210 -2.86 -13.03 -2.49
C ASP A 210 -2.97 -11.80 -1.57
N LEU A 211 -2.88 -12.01 -0.24
CA LEU A 211 -3.08 -10.98 0.77
C LEU A 211 -1.77 -10.39 1.27
N TYR A 212 -1.78 -9.07 1.43
CA TYR A 212 -0.73 -8.27 2.05
C TYR A 212 -1.31 -7.44 3.17
N TYR A 213 -0.44 -6.99 4.06
CA TYR A 213 -0.85 -6.28 5.26
C TYR A 213 -0.13 -4.95 5.38
N GLU A 214 -0.89 -3.93 5.73
CA GLU A 214 -0.40 -2.62 6.11
C GLU A 214 -0.92 -2.30 7.51
N TYR A 215 -0.05 -1.81 8.39
CA TYR A 215 -0.44 -1.40 9.74
C TYR A 215 -0.09 0.06 9.98
N SER A 216 -1.08 0.83 10.46
CA SER A 216 -0.90 2.22 10.84
C SER A 216 -1.11 2.43 12.35
N PRO A 217 -0.04 2.74 13.09
CA PRO A 217 -0.15 3.25 14.45
C PRO A 217 -0.53 4.73 14.37
N GLU A 218 -1.83 5.03 14.49
CA GLU A 218 -2.34 6.38 14.27
C GLU A 218 -2.24 7.30 15.48
N SER A 219 -2.20 8.65 15.18
CA SER A 219 -2.12 9.81 16.08
C SER A 219 -1.11 9.75 17.19
#